data_d576cb1759f25fb92afd52d4645f773e
#
_entry.id   d576cb1759f25fb92afd52d4645f773e
#
_cell.length_a   1.000
_cell.length_b   1.000
_cell.length_c   1.000
_cell.angle_alpha   90.00
_cell.angle_beta   90.00
_cell.angle_gamma   90.00
#
_symmetry.space_group_name_H-M   'P 1'
#
loop_
_entity.id
_entity.type
_entity.pdbx_description
1 polymer ?
#
loop_
_entity_poly.entity_id
_entity_poly.type
_entity_poly.pdbx_seq_one_letter_code
_entity_poly.pdbx_strand_id
1 'polypeptide(L)'
;EIVIIAIPTKAVADLPRALFVSVPSSVVVIDIGNYHPELRDGRIDAIDRGMLDSQWVAQQIGRPVIKAFNNIFAKSLLEKGVSRGTKGRIALSVAGDSSDAKAAVLGLVDDLGFDPVDGGDLDNSWRQQPGTPAYCRDLEAAPLRRALAEADRSRIAEYRAEREAQIRRDIASRHDESDKR
;
A
#
# COMPACT_ATOMS: atom_id res chain seq x y z
N GLU A 1 12.25 -16.06 2.46
CA GLU A 1 11.20 -15.84 3.49
C GLU A 1 10.70 -14.40 3.42
N ILE A 2 9.43 -14.18 3.80
CA ILE A 2 8.76 -12.86 3.73
C ILE A 2 8.04 -12.60 5.06
N VAL A 3 8.15 -11.38 5.56
CA VAL A 3 7.36 -10.84 6.67
C VAL A 3 6.45 -9.73 6.13
N ILE A 4 5.18 -9.74 6.49
CA ILE A 4 4.20 -8.73 6.05
C ILE A 4 3.75 -7.91 7.26
N ILE A 5 3.90 -6.59 7.17
CA ILE A 5 3.37 -5.64 8.17
C ILE A 5 1.97 -5.21 7.72
N ALA A 6 0.95 -5.77 8.40
CA ALA A 6 -0.46 -5.59 8.08
C ALA A 6 -1.25 -5.00 9.26
N ILE A 7 -0.68 -3.98 9.91
CA ILE A 7 -1.27 -3.29 11.06
C ILE A 7 -1.49 -1.81 10.75
N PRO A 8 -2.31 -1.07 11.54
CA PRO A 8 -2.44 0.38 11.42
C PRO A 8 -1.07 1.07 11.44
N THR A 9 -0.89 2.09 10.59
CA THR A 9 0.41 2.77 10.45
C THR A 9 0.96 3.23 11.80
N LYS A 10 0.14 3.87 12.63
CA LYS A 10 0.58 4.32 13.97
C LYS A 10 1.09 3.20 14.86
N ALA A 11 0.51 2.00 14.77
CA ALA A 11 0.87 0.88 15.62
C ALA A 11 2.25 0.29 15.29
N VAL A 12 2.83 0.64 14.15
CA VAL A 12 4.19 0.22 13.79
C VAL A 12 5.23 0.77 14.77
N ALA A 13 5.00 1.95 15.32
CA ALA A 13 5.89 2.55 16.33
C ALA A 13 5.91 1.76 17.66
N ASP A 14 4.87 0.99 17.94
CA ASP A 14 4.74 0.19 19.16
C ASP A 14 5.39 -1.20 19.01
N LEU A 15 5.81 -1.57 17.80
CA LEU A 15 6.50 -2.85 17.57
C LEU A 15 7.87 -2.84 18.30
N PRO A 16 8.17 -3.89 19.08
CA PRO A 16 9.49 -3.99 19.70
C PRO A 16 10.58 -4.01 18.62
N ARG A 17 11.53 -3.10 18.68
CA ARG A 17 12.69 -3.09 17.74
C ARG A 17 13.43 -4.43 17.73
N ALA A 18 13.50 -5.09 18.89
CA ALA A 18 14.10 -6.42 19.02
C ALA A 18 13.46 -7.48 18.10
N LEU A 19 12.20 -7.29 17.71
CA LEU A 19 11.49 -8.20 16.79
C LEU A 19 12.21 -8.37 15.45
N PHE A 20 12.86 -7.30 14.98
CA PHE A 20 13.53 -7.29 13.67
C PHE A 20 15.05 -7.46 13.74
N VAL A 21 15.67 -7.30 14.91
CA VAL A 21 17.13 -7.36 15.07
C VAL A 21 17.70 -8.73 14.75
N SER A 22 17.00 -9.81 15.14
CA SER A 22 17.42 -11.20 14.89
C SER A 22 16.95 -11.76 13.56
N VAL A 23 16.13 -11.02 12.81
CA VAL A 23 15.63 -11.47 11.50
C VAL A 23 16.74 -11.33 10.45
N PRO A 24 17.13 -12.38 9.73
CA PRO A 24 18.16 -12.31 8.70
C PRO A 24 17.91 -11.20 7.68
N SER A 25 18.96 -10.57 7.17
CA SER A 25 18.84 -9.50 6.16
C SER A 25 18.22 -9.99 4.83
N SER A 26 18.28 -11.29 4.56
CA SER A 26 17.65 -11.94 3.40
C SER A 26 16.14 -12.07 3.50
N VAL A 27 15.55 -11.86 4.67
CA VAL A 27 14.10 -11.86 4.85
C VAL A 27 13.52 -10.53 4.35
N VAL A 28 12.66 -10.61 3.36
CA VAL A 28 11.98 -9.45 2.78
C VAL A 28 10.86 -8.98 3.72
N VAL A 29 10.82 -7.68 4.01
CA VAL A 29 9.72 -7.08 4.78
C VAL A 29 8.82 -6.30 3.84
N ILE A 30 7.54 -6.64 3.79
CA ILE A 30 6.53 -5.94 2.98
C ILE A 30 5.70 -5.04 3.90
N ASP A 31 5.61 -3.76 3.54
CA ASP A 31 4.66 -2.81 4.11
C ASP A 31 3.41 -2.72 3.23
N ILE A 32 2.26 -3.16 3.77
CA ILE A 32 0.95 -3.04 3.12
C ILE A 32 0.10 -1.93 3.72
N GLY A 33 0.67 -1.14 4.64
CA GLY A 33 -0.02 -0.11 5.39
C GLY A 33 -0.52 1.04 4.51
N ASN A 34 -1.53 1.74 5.02
CA ASN A 34 -2.04 2.98 4.49
C ASN A 34 -2.24 3.96 5.65
N TYR A 35 -1.68 5.15 5.54
CA TYR A 35 -1.82 6.18 6.57
C TYR A 35 -3.16 6.91 6.43
N HIS A 36 -3.98 6.84 7.48
CA HIS A 36 -5.29 7.46 7.57
C HIS A 36 -5.41 8.29 8.86
N PRO A 37 -4.87 9.54 8.90
CA PRO A 37 -4.78 10.34 10.11
C PRO A 37 -6.13 10.66 10.76
N GLU A 38 -7.15 10.98 9.96
CA GLU A 38 -8.45 11.40 10.45
C GLU A 38 -9.42 10.25 10.74
N LEU A 39 -9.12 9.05 10.23
CA LEU A 39 -9.99 7.89 10.39
C LEU A 39 -9.50 6.91 11.45
N ARG A 40 -8.17 6.76 11.61
CA ARG A 40 -7.63 5.64 12.37
C ARG A 40 -6.33 5.94 13.11
N ASP A 41 -5.37 6.56 12.41
CA ASP A 41 -3.98 6.57 12.88
C ASP A 41 -3.66 7.79 13.79
N GLY A 42 -4.49 8.84 13.73
CA GLY A 42 -4.08 10.12 14.29
C GLY A 42 -2.91 10.73 13.51
N ARG A 43 -2.45 11.89 13.92
CA ARG A 43 -1.36 12.59 13.22
C ARG A 43 -0.02 11.96 13.53
N ILE A 44 0.80 11.80 12.48
CA ILE A 44 2.21 11.41 12.58
C ILE A 44 3.03 12.55 11.98
N ASP A 45 3.61 13.37 12.85
CA ASP A 45 4.29 14.61 12.46
C ASP A 45 5.33 14.46 11.34
N ALA A 46 6.07 13.35 11.31
CA ALA A 46 7.06 13.11 10.28
C ALA A 46 6.41 12.95 8.90
N ILE A 47 5.30 12.20 8.82
CA ILE A 47 4.55 12.00 7.58
C ILE A 47 3.86 13.29 7.16
N ASP A 48 3.26 14.01 8.09
CA ASP A 48 2.59 15.28 7.83
C ASP A 48 3.57 16.36 7.33
N ARG A 49 4.86 16.26 7.71
CA ARG A 49 5.95 17.12 7.18
C ARG A 49 6.58 16.61 5.89
N GLY A 50 6.02 15.57 5.24
CA GLY A 50 6.41 15.13 3.92
C GLY A 50 7.24 13.84 3.83
N MET A 51 7.52 13.16 4.98
CA MET A 51 8.08 11.81 4.94
C MET A 51 7.05 10.86 4.33
N LEU A 52 7.49 9.93 3.49
CA LEU A 52 6.59 8.93 2.92
C LEU A 52 6.20 7.87 3.96
N ASP A 53 4.98 7.34 3.86
CA ASP A 53 4.43 6.36 4.80
C ASP A 53 5.40 5.18 5.00
N SER A 54 5.90 4.59 3.90
CA SER A 54 6.79 3.42 3.96
C SER A 54 8.22 3.77 4.40
N GLN A 55 8.69 4.99 4.16
CA GLN A 55 9.96 5.46 4.72
C GLN A 55 9.86 5.58 6.25
N TRP A 56 8.73 6.11 6.73
CA TRP A 56 8.46 6.17 8.15
C TRP A 56 8.40 4.76 8.77
N VAL A 57 7.69 3.82 8.14
CA VAL A 57 7.64 2.41 8.57
C VAL A 57 9.05 1.81 8.63
N ALA A 58 9.85 1.95 7.58
CA ALA A 58 11.23 1.47 7.54
C ALA A 58 12.09 2.05 8.69
N GLN A 59 11.89 3.32 9.01
CA GLN A 59 12.59 3.99 10.11
C GLN A 59 12.17 3.42 11.48
N GLN A 60 10.87 3.16 11.70
CA GLN A 60 10.38 2.63 12.98
C GLN A 60 10.94 1.23 13.24
N ILE A 61 10.94 0.35 12.23
CA ILE A 61 11.40 -1.04 12.39
C ILE A 61 12.92 -1.20 12.23
N GLY A 62 13.64 -0.14 11.77
CA GLY A 62 15.07 -0.15 11.55
C GLY A 62 15.52 -1.03 10.38
N ARG A 63 14.65 -1.28 9.37
CA ARG A 63 14.93 -2.13 8.22
C ARG A 63 14.32 -1.58 6.93
N PRO A 64 14.93 -1.85 5.76
CA PRO A 64 14.30 -1.60 4.47
C PRO A 64 12.97 -2.38 4.33
N VAL A 65 12.01 -1.78 3.65
CA VAL A 65 10.73 -2.40 3.31
C VAL A 65 10.46 -2.33 1.82
N ILE A 66 9.59 -3.22 1.35
CA ILE A 66 8.98 -3.17 0.03
C ILE A 66 7.52 -2.73 0.20
N LYS A 67 7.10 -1.69 -0.51
CA LYS A 67 5.70 -1.26 -0.55
C LYS A 67 4.95 -2.07 -1.59
N ALA A 68 3.94 -2.82 -1.17
CA ALA A 68 3.09 -3.59 -2.05
C ALA A 68 1.71 -3.85 -1.43
N PHE A 69 0.75 -4.30 -2.22
CA PHE A 69 -0.61 -4.72 -1.81
C PHE A 69 -1.48 -3.63 -1.14
N ASN A 70 -1.00 -2.42 -0.97
CA ASN A 70 -1.77 -1.33 -0.37
C ASN A 70 -2.76 -0.67 -1.34
N ASN A 71 -2.58 -0.85 -2.64
CA ASN A 71 -3.36 -0.22 -3.71
C ASN A 71 -4.47 -1.10 -4.29
N ILE A 72 -4.84 -2.17 -3.60
CA ILE A 72 -5.96 -3.06 -3.95
C ILE A 72 -6.93 -3.19 -2.77
N PHE A 73 -8.21 -3.40 -3.05
CA PHE A 73 -9.16 -3.76 -2.01
C PHE A 73 -8.91 -5.18 -1.51
N ALA A 74 -9.04 -5.41 -0.20
CA ALA A 74 -8.88 -6.74 0.40
C ALA A 74 -9.79 -7.79 -0.26
N LYS A 75 -11.03 -7.44 -0.60
CA LYS A 75 -11.96 -8.30 -1.33
C LYS A 75 -11.43 -8.66 -2.72
N SER A 76 -10.90 -7.69 -3.48
CA SER A 76 -10.33 -7.96 -4.81
C SER A 76 -9.08 -8.83 -4.71
N LEU A 77 -8.22 -8.61 -3.72
CA LEU A 77 -7.05 -9.45 -3.47
C LEU A 77 -7.43 -10.90 -3.17
N LEU A 78 -8.50 -11.10 -2.40
CA LEU A 78 -8.98 -12.43 -2.03
C LEU A 78 -9.65 -13.19 -3.19
N GLU A 79 -10.42 -12.48 -4.03
CA GLU A 79 -11.38 -13.12 -4.95
C GLU A 79 -11.01 -13.00 -6.43
N LYS A 80 -10.10 -12.07 -6.82
CA LYS A 80 -9.88 -11.71 -8.23
C LYS A 80 -8.54 -12.13 -8.80
N GLY A 81 -7.78 -12.96 -8.10
CA GLY A 81 -6.56 -13.57 -8.66
C GLY A 81 -6.91 -14.51 -9.81
N VAL A 82 -6.22 -14.35 -10.96
CA VAL A 82 -6.43 -15.17 -12.17
C VAL A 82 -5.10 -15.55 -12.82
N SER A 83 -5.12 -16.56 -13.69
CA SER A 83 -3.92 -17.03 -14.38
C SER A 83 -3.29 -15.96 -15.26
N ARG A 84 -1.95 -16.05 -15.43
CA ARG A 84 -1.19 -15.17 -16.33
C ARG A 84 -1.77 -15.20 -17.75
N GLY A 85 -1.86 -14.03 -18.38
CA GLY A 85 -2.40 -13.85 -19.72
C GLY A 85 -3.93 -13.76 -19.78
N THR A 86 -4.63 -13.88 -18.67
CA THR A 86 -6.08 -13.64 -18.62
C THR A 86 -6.37 -12.15 -18.88
N LYS A 87 -7.29 -11.87 -19.83
CA LYS A 87 -7.75 -10.50 -20.10
C LYS A 87 -8.42 -9.93 -18.84
N GLY A 88 -8.10 -8.68 -18.51
CA GLY A 88 -8.64 -8.03 -17.32
C GLY A 88 -7.91 -8.41 -16.01
N ARG A 89 -6.75 -9.10 -16.12
CA ARG A 89 -5.93 -9.42 -14.94
C ARG A 89 -5.51 -8.13 -14.24
N ILE A 90 -5.87 -8.01 -12.96
CA ILE A 90 -5.54 -6.84 -12.16
C ILE A 90 -4.03 -6.79 -11.92
N ALA A 91 -3.46 -5.58 -11.96
CA ALA A 91 -2.06 -5.33 -11.69
C ALA A 91 -1.83 -4.68 -10.34
N LEU A 92 -0.71 -5.03 -9.69
CA LEU A 92 -0.28 -4.45 -8.42
C LEU A 92 1.10 -3.84 -8.55
N SER A 93 1.24 -2.64 -8.01
CA SER A 93 2.52 -1.91 -7.97
C SER A 93 3.36 -2.36 -6.78
N VAL A 94 4.66 -2.54 -7.03
CA VAL A 94 5.68 -2.89 -6.04
C VAL A 94 6.79 -1.85 -6.07
N ALA A 95 7.04 -1.16 -4.97
CA ALA A 95 8.09 -0.15 -4.86
C ALA A 95 9.08 -0.50 -3.73
N GLY A 96 10.38 -0.31 -3.98
CA GLY A 96 11.43 -0.59 -3.00
C GLY A 96 12.83 -0.50 -3.58
N ASP A 97 13.82 -0.32 -2.71
CA ASP A 97 15.19 0.00 -3.12
C ASP A 97 16.02 -1.25 -3.43
N SER A 98 15.76 -2.37 -2.75
CA SER A 98 16.46 -3.63 -2.99
C SER A 98 15.90 -4.33 -4.23
N SER A 99 16.71 -4.48 -5.27
CA SER A 99 16.33 -5.18 -6.51
C SER A 99 15.90 -6.63 -6.25
N ASP A 100 16.63 -7.36 -5.40
CA ASP A 100 16.36 -8.76 -5.11
C ASP A 100 15.07 -8.92 -4.29
N ALA A 101 14.90 -8.08 -3.26
CA ALA A 101 13.67 -8.07 -2.47
C ALA A 101 12.45 -7.67 -3.31
N LYS A 102 12.60 -6.66 -4.18
CA LYS A 102 11.55 -6.24 -5.11
C LYS A 102 11.20 -7.34 -6.11
N ALA A 103 12.20 -8.02 -6.68
CA ALA A 103 11.98 -9.14 -7.58
C ALA A 103 11.21 -10.30 -6.90
N ALA A 104 11.55 -10.62 -5.65
CA ALA A 104 10.81 -11.63 -4.88
C ALA A 104 9.34 -11.24 -4.67
N VAL A 105 9.06 -9.96 -4.39
CA VAL A 105 7.67 -9.49 -4.19
C VAL A 105 6.91 -9.38 -5.51
N LEU A 106 7.56 -9.00 -6.61
CA LEU A 106 6.96 -9.07 -7.96
C LEU A 106 6.57 -10.51 -8.33
N GLY A 107 7.43 -11.48 -8.01
CA GLY A 107 7.12 -12.91 -8.15
C GLY A 107 5.91 -13.33 -7.32
N LEU A 108 5.85 -12.92 -6.05
CA LEU A 108 4.71 -13.18 -5.18
C LEU A 108 3.39 -12.60 -5.73
N VAL A 109 3.44 -11.39 -6.28
CA VAL A 109 2.26 -10.76 -6.93
C VAL A 109 1.75 -11.63 -8.08
N ASP A 110 2.67 -12.13 -8.91
CA ASP A 110 2.32 -12.99 -10.05
C ASP A 110 1.75 -14.35 -9.60
N ASP A 111 2.36 -14.97 -8.59
CA ASP A 111 1.91 -16.25 -8.00
C ASP A 111 0.51 -16.14 -7.38
N LEU A 112 0.17 -14.97 -6.82
CA LEU A 112 -1.16 -14.69 -6.28
C LEU A 112 -2.22 -14.40 -7.36
N GLY A 113 -1.84 -14.37 -8.63
CA GLY A 113 -2.78 -14.18 -9.75
C GLY A 113 -2.96 -12.73 -10.20
N PHE A 114 -1.99 -11.85 -9.94
CA PHE A 114 -2.01 -10.44 -10.31
C PHE A 114 -0.82 -10.10 -11.20
N ASP A 115 -0.96 -9.11 -12.09
CA ASP A 115 0.15 -8.65 -12.93
C ASP A 115 1.11 -7.79 -12.10
N PRO A 116 2.41 -8.15 -11.99
CA PRO A 116 3.38 -7.35 -11.28
C PRO A 116 3.76 -6.09 -12.08
N VAL A 117 3.77 -4.94 -11.42
CA VAL A 117 4.25 -3.68 -11.97
C VAL A 117 5.35 -3.12 -11.08
N ASP A 118 6.56 -2.93 -11.63
CA ASP A 118 7.62 -2.22 -10.92
C ASP A 118 7.22 -0.75 -10.74
N GLY A 119 7.03 -0.33 -9.52
CA GLY A 119 6.68 1.02 -9.09
C GLY A 119 7.90 1.92 -8.80
N GLY A 120 9.11 1.42 -9.04
CA GLY A 120 10.36 2.13 -8.79
C GLY A 120 10.95 1.85 -7.40
N ASP A 121 11.74 2.79 -6.91
CA ASP A 121 12.31 2.78 -5.56
C ASP A 121 11.26 3.15 -4.49
N LEU A 122 11.68 3.11 -3.22
CA LEU A 122 10.78 3.43 -2.11
C LEU A 122 10.32 4.90 -2.14
N ASP A 123 11.14 5.81 -2.71
CA ASP A 123 10.78 7.21 -2.92
C ASP A 123 9.60 7.38 -3.90
N ASN A 124 9.30 6.40 -4.72
CA ASN A 124 8.14 6.39 -5.61
C ASN A 124 6.88 5.79 -4.97
N SER A 125 6.96 5.21 -3.76
CA SER A 125 5.84 4.55 -3.09
C SER A 125 4.62 5.45 -2.85
N TRP A 126 4.81 6.77 -2.81
CA TRP A 126 3.72 7.75 -2.68
C TRP A 126 2.71 7.70 -3.82
N ARG A 127 3.11 7.22 -5.01
CA ARG A 127 2.24 7.14 -6.20
C ARG A 127 1.10 6.14 -6.05
N GLN A 128 1.19 5.25 -5.07
CA GLN A 128 0.17 4.25 -4.74
C GLN A 128 -0.47 4.45 -3.36
N GLN A 129 -0.25 5.61 -2.71
CA GLN A 129 -0.86 5.97 -1.42
C GLN A 129 -2.37 6.30 -1.55
N PRO A 130 -3.11 6.35 -0.42
CA PRO A 130 -4.55 6.61 -0.41
C PRO A 130 -4.96 7.84 -1.22
N GLY A 131 -5.94 7.65 -2.10
CA GLY A 131 -6.52 8.69 -2.94
C GLY A 131 -5.80 8.99 -4.25
N THR A 132 -4.56 8.50 -4.44
CA THR A 132 -3.85 8.66 -5.72
C THR A 132 -4.59 7.96 -6.88
N PRO A 133 -4.32 8.33 -8.14
CA PRO A 133 -4.95 7.67 -9.31
C PRO A 133 -4.77 6.15 -9.38
N ALA A 134 -3.70 5.60 -8.78
CA ALA A 134 -3.41 4.17 -8.74
C ALA A 134 -4.06 3.42 -7.56
N TYR A 135 -4.70 4.13 -6.61
CA TYR A 135 -5.15 3.54 -5.36
C TYR A 135 -6.52 2.85 -5.48
N CYS A 136 -6.58 1.54 -5.21
CA CYS A 136 -7.82 0.74 -5.09
C CYS A 136 -8.80 0.89 -6.28
N ARG A 137 -8.29 0.72 -7.51
CA ARG A 137 -9.10 0.84 -8.75
C ARG A 137 -9.16 -0.41 -9.60
N ASP A 138 -8.57 -1.53 -9.18
CA ASP A 138 -8.55 -2.79 -9.92
C ASP A 138 -8.16 -2.62 -11.41
N LEU A 139 -7.01 -1.97 -11.65
CA LEU A 139 -6.52 -1.64 -12.99
C LEU A 139 -5.67 -2.78 -13.58
N GLU A 140 -5.72 -2.97 -14.89
CA GLU A 140 -4.74 -3.77 -15.63
C GLU A 140 -3.37 -3.07 -15.68
N ALA A 141 -2.31 -3.78 -16.08
CA ALA A 141 -0.93 -3.28 -16.00
C ALA A 141 -0.68 -1.95 -16.74
N ALA A 142 -1.20 -1.78 -17.96
CA ALA A 142 -0.97 -0.56 -18.73
C ALA A 142 -1.75 0.66 -18.12
N PRO A 143 -3.05 0.54 -17.78
CA PRO A 143 -3.75 1.56 -17.00
C PRO A 143 -3.08 1.89 -15.65
N LEU A 144 -2.58 0.88 -14.92
CA LEU A 144 -1.90 1.13 -13.64
C LEU A 144 -0.61 1.95 -13.82
N ARG A 145 0.22 1.63 -14.83
CA ARG A 145 1.42 2.44 -15.12
C ARG A 145 1.08 3.89 -15.45
N ARG A 146 0.01 4.14 -16.21
CA ARG A 146 -0.46 5.51 -16.47
C ARG A 146 -0.92 6.21 -15.19
N ALA A 147 -1.73 5.54 -14.38
CA ALA A 147 -2.21 6.09 -13.11
C ALA A 147 -1.07 6.44 -12.13
N LEU A 148 -0.02 5.59 -12.08
CA LEU A 148 1.19 5.88 -11.30
C LEU A 148 1.92 7.12 -11.85
N ALA A 149 2.01 7.27 -13.18
CA ALA A 149 2.66 8.42 -13.81
C ALA A 149 1.86 9.75 -13.66
N GLU A 150 0.53 9.66 -13.63
CA GLU A 150 -0.38 10.81 -13.48
C GLU A 150 -0.46 11.34 -12.04
N ALA A 151 0.03 10.58 -11.05
CA ALA A 151 0.01 11.01 -9.67
C ALA A 151 0.89 12.26 -9.48
N ASP A 152 0.36 13.26 -8.76
CA ASP A 152 1.04 14.52 -8.45
C ASP A 152 1.47 14.55 -6.98
N ARG A 153 2.79 14.64 -6.74
CA ARG A 153 3.37 14.62 -5.40
C ARG A 153 2.91 15.81 -4.53
N SER A 154 2.66 16.96 -5.14
CA SER A 154 2.20 18.14 -4.43
C SER A 154 0.78 17.98 -3.84
N ARG A 155 0.00 17.02 -4.37
CA ARG A 155 -1.38 16.75 -3.98
C ARG A 155 -1.55 15.61 -2.98
N ILE A 156 -0.49 15.04 -2.43
CA ILE A 156 -0.58 13.86 -1.54
C ILE A 156 -1.55 14.11 -0.36
N ALA A 157 -1.46 15.27 0.28
CA ALA A 157 -2.34 15.62 1.41
C ALA A 157 -3.80 15.74 0.97
N GLU A 158 -4.05 16.34 -0.20
CA GLU A 158 -5.38 16.48 -0.81
C GLU A 158 -5.97 15.10 -1.16
N TYR A 159 -5.23 14.25 -1.86
CA TYR A 159 -5.64 12.88 -2.19
C TYR A 159 -6.06 12.09 -0.95
N ARG A 160 -5.27 12.19 0.13
CA ARG A 160 -5.55 11.51 1.38
C ARG A 160 -6.84 12.04 2.01
N ALA A 161 -7.00 13.35 2.10
CA ALA A 161 -8.19 13.99 2.68
C ALA A 161 -9.47 13.65 1.89
N GLU A 162 -9.42 13.69 0.57
CA GLU A 162 -10.53 13.30 -0.31
C GLU A 162 -10.92 11.83 -0.10
N ARG A 163 -9.92 10.94 -0.01
CA ARG A 163 -10.17 9.52 0.23
C ARG A 163 -10.82 9.26 1.58
N GLU A 164 -10.34 9.91 2.63
CA GLU A 164 -10.92 9.78 3.97
C GLU A 164 -12.34 10.32 4.04
N ALA A 165 -12.61 11.45 3.39
CA ALA A 165 -13.96 11.99 3.28
C ALA A 165 -14.90 11.02 2.54
N GLN A 166 -14.41 10.35 1.48
CA GLN A 166 -15.19 9.33 0.79
C GLN A 166 -15.50 8.12 1.68
N ILE A 167 -14.50 7.61 2.41
CA ILE A 167 -14.70 6.48 3.34
C ILE A 167 -15.73 6.83 4.41
N ARG A 168 -15.71 8.05 4.97
CA ARG A 168 -16.71 8.50 5.95
C ARG A 168 -18.13 8.50 5.35
N ARG A 169 -18.29 8.98 4.12
CA ARG A 169 -19.59 8.95 3.42
C ARG A 169 -20.08 7.51 3.21
N ASP A 170 -19.20 6.63 2.77
CA ASP A 170 -19.53 5.21 2.53
C ASP A 170 -19.93 4.48 3.82
N ILE A 171 -19.33 4.82 4.96
CA ILE A 171 -19.71 4.28 6.28
C ILE A 171 -21.08 4.81 6.68
N ALA A 172 -21.33 6.12 6.58
CA ALA A 172 -22.60 6.72 6.95
C ALA A 172 -23.77 6.15 6.15
N SER A 173 -23.61 5.98 4.83
CA SER A 173 -24.66 5.40 3.97
C SER A 173 -25.02 3.97 4.34
N ARG A 174 -24.06 3.15 4.76
CA ARG A 174 -24.30 1.76 5.21
C ARG A 174 -25.07 1.68 6.52
N HIS A 175 -24.83 2.62 7.44
CA HIS A 175 -25.61 2.69 8.69
C HIS A 175 -27.06 3.05 8.42
N ASP A 176 -27.31 4.04 7.53
CA ASP A 176 -28.68 4.43 7.16
C ASP A 176 -29.48 3.29 6.48
N GLU A 177 -28.80 2.41 5.75
CA GLU A 177 -29.44 1.24 5.11
C GLU A 177 -29.73 0.11 6.12
N SER A 178 -28.90 -0.05 7.16
CA SER A 178 -29.10 -1.07 8.19
C SER A 178 -30.23 -0.71 9.14
N ASP A 179 -30.43 0.58 9.44
CA ASP A 179 -31.48 1.07 10.34
C ASP A 179 -32.89 1.06 9.68
N LYS A 180 -32.95 0.88 8.35
CA LYS A 180 -34.21 0.80 7.59
C LYS A 180 -34.72 -0.62 7.35
N ARG A 181 -34.03 -1.64 7.89
CA ARG A 181 -34.42 -3.07 7.80
C ARG A 181 -34.90 -3.59 9.13
#